data_dba6ca4727774ab083d1c5e56ca2d3a5
#
_entry.id   dba6ca4727774ab083d1c5e56ca2d3a5
#
_cell.length_a   1.000
_cell.length_b   1.000
_cell.length_c   1.000
_cell.angle_alpha   90.00
_cell.angle_beta   90.00
_cell.angle_gamma   90.00
#
_symmetry.space_group_name_H-M   'P 1'
#
loop_
_entity.id
_entity.type
_entity.pdbx_description
1 polymer ?
#
loop_
_entity_poly.entity_id
_entity_poly.type
_entity_poly.pdbx_seq_one_letter_code
_entity_poly.pdbx_strand_id
1 'polypeptide(L)'
;TNYSINNIMKIKNHLPIFTILFTFIIFFNGKKYDELVTQRLTTNVAICLEGEPCGAATSASSSPSAAANSVAKVQLSEGSEHTVKMLNNGAGGQMIFEPAVLKVSLGDTIHFKATDAAHNSASIDGMVPNGADSWAGALSQDISVVMNTEGVYVYQCDPHVMMAMVGVIQVGEATNLDDIKASAADKKASFMLNSDRLDEYLAQL
;
A
#
# COMPACT_ATOMS: atom_id res chain seq x y z
N THR A 1 55.29 -15.38 34.49
CA THR A 1 54.12 -15.41 35.37
C THR A 1 52.93 -15.94 34.59
N ASN A 2 52.63 -17.20 34.86
CA ASN A 2 51.51 -17.97 34.27
C ASN A 2 50.19 -17.53 34.94
N TYR A 3 49.13 -17.30 34.13
CA TYR A 3 47.77 -17.45 34.61
C TYR A 3 46.95 -18.26 33.59
N SER A 4 46.68 -19.48 34.01
CA SER A 4 45.72 -20.41 33.43
C SER A 4 44.31 -20.01 33.84
N ILE A 5 43.37 -19.93 32.89
CA ILE A 5 41.95 -19.90 33.23
C ILE A 5 41.22 -20.88 32.37
N ASN A 6 40.99 -22.03 32.96
CA ASN A 6 39.94 -22.98 32.52
C ASN A 6 38.65 -22.58 33.23
N ASN A 7 37.62 -22.22 32.49
CA ASN A 7 36.24 -22.31 32.95
C ASN A 7 35.32 -22.64 31.78
N ILE A 8 35.13 -23.91 31.57
CA ILE A 8 34.09 -24.45 30.70
C ILE A 8 32.82 -24.55 31.54
N MET A 9 31.90 -23.61 31.32
CA MET A 9 30.60 -23.70 31.95
C MET A 9 29.66 -24.53 31.07
N LYS A 10 29.32 -25.73 31.55
CA LYS A 10 28.30 -26.62 30.99
C LYS A 10 26.93 -25.95 31.07
N ILE A 11 26.36 -25.58 29.95
CA ILE A 11 24.95 -25.22 29.87
C ILE A 11 24.14 -26.49 29.66
N LYS A 12 23.40 -26.88 30.70
CA LYS A 12 22.41 -27.96 30.64
C LYS A 12 21.22 -27.51 29.83
N ASN A 13 20.88 -28.30 28.83
CA ASN A 13 19.65 -28.22 28.05
C ASN A 13 18.43 -28.37 28.96
N HIS A 14 17.70 -27.27 29.18
CA HIS A 14 16.30 -27.32 29.61
C HIS A 14 15.44 -26.83 28.44
N LEU A 15 14.83 -27.78 27.75
CA LEU A 15 13.79 -27.53 26.75
C LEU A 15 12.50 -27.15 27.51
N PRO A 16 11.91 -25.99 27.34
CA PRO A 16 10.63 -25.70 27.98
C PRO A 16 9.47 -26.33 27.19
N ILE A 17 8.60 -26.99 27.95
CA ILE A 17 7.36 -27.68 27.60
C ILE A 17 6.29 -26.75 26.97
N PHE A 18 6.67 -25.69 26.28
CA PHE A 18 5.71 -24.73 25.71
C PHE A 18 5.35 -24.97 24.23
N THR A 19 5.94 -25.99 23.59
CA THR A 19 5.75 -26.22 22.14
C THR A 19 4.60 -27.18 21.79
N ILE A 20 3.87 -27.72 22.76
CA ILE A 20 2.81 -28.72 22.49
C ILE A 20 1.39 -28.12 22.55
N LEU A 21 1.22 -26.90 23.04
CA LEU A 21 -0.11 -26.30 23.16
C LEU A 21 -0.56 -25.44 21.96
N PHE A 22 0.36 -25.16 21.00
CA PHE A 22 0.03 -24.28 19.86
C PHE A 22 -0.42 -25.05 18.60
N THR A 23 -0.19 -26.36 18.54
CA THR A 23 -0.62 -27.19 17.39
C THR A 23 -2.04 -27.71 17.47
N PHE A 24 -2.74 -27.59 18.62
CA PHE A 24 -4.10 -28.09 18.78
C PHE A 24 -5.20 -27.06 18.48
N ILE A 25 -4.86 -25.77 18.38
CA ILE A 25 -5.85 -24.70 18.14
C ILE A 25 -6.12 -24.47 16.65
N ILE A 26 -5.19 -24.87 15.75
CA ILE A 26 -5.36 -24.66 14.29
C ILE A 26 -6.28 -25.71 13.65
N PHE A 27 -6.48 -26.87 14.30
CA PHE A 27 -7.32 -27.96 13.74
C PHE A 27 -8.83 -27.85 14.05
N PHE A 28 -9.25 -26.95 14.93
CA PHE A 28 -10.66 -26.84 15.29
C PHE A 28 -11.42 -25.68 14.61
N ASN A 29 -10.72 -24.76 13.95
CA ASN A 29 -11.37 -23.64 13.25
C ASN A 29 -11.59 -23.83 11.74
N GLY A 30 -11.06 -24.92 11.15
CA GLY A 30 -11.19 -25.19 9.71
C GLY A 30 -12.51 -25.79 9.26
N LYS A 31 -13.36 -26.27 10.16
CA LYS A 31 -14.63 -26.94 9.80
C LYS A 31 -15.89 -26.08 9.88
N LYS A 32 -15.78 -24.83 10.27
CA LYS A 32 -16.94 -23.95 10.43
C LYS A 32 -17.19 -22.96 9.30
N TYR A 33 -16.27 -22.89 8.35
CA TYR A 33 -16.39 -21.98 7.19
C TYR A 33 -16.96 -22.61 5.93
N ASP A 34 -16.94 -23.94 5.80
CA ASP A 34 -17.47 -24.61 4.61
C ASP A 34 -18.99 -24.85 4.61
N GLU A 35 -19.64 -24.71 5.76
CA GLU A 35 -21.08 -24.99 5.86
C GLU A 35 -21.97 -23.76 5.62
N LEU A 36 -21.38 -22.57 5.59
CA LEU A 36 -22.12 -21.30 5.36
C LEU A 36 -22.17 -20.86 3.90
N VAL A 37 -21.39 -21.47 3.00
CA VAL A 37 -21.35 -21.12 1.57
C VAL A 37 -22.33 -21.98 0.76
N THR A 38 -22.76 -23.15 1.26
CA THR A 38 -23.60 -24.11 0.51
C THR A 38 -25.10 -23.86 0.67
N GLN A 39 -25.55 -22.98 1.56
CA GLN A 39 -26.99 -22.75 1.81
C GLN A 39 -27.62 -21.55 1.08
N ARG A 40 -26.93 -20.91 0.15
CA ARG A 40 -27.49 -19.76 -0.61
C ARG A 40 -27.76 -20.01 -2.08
N LEU A 41 -27.77 -21.26 -2.54
CA LEU A 41 -27.96 -21.59 -3.96
C LEU A 41 -29.15 -22.51 -4.25
N THR A 42 -30.14 -22.61 -3.36
CA THR A 42 -31.37 -23.36 -3.69
C THR A 42 -32.59 -22.64 -3.18
N THR A 43 -33.04 -21.62 -3.90
CA THR A 43 -34.47 -21.25 -3.98
C THR A 43 -34.64 -20.15 -5.01
N ASN A 44 -34.82 -20.53 -6.24
CA ASN A 44 -35.63 -19.80 -7.23
C ASN A 44 -35.78 -20.71 -8.48
N VAL A 45 -36.49 -21.81 -8.30
CA VAL A 45 -37.12 -22.51 -9.43
C VAL A 45 -38.61 -22.20 -9.35
N ALA A 46 -39.07 -21.29 -10.19
CA ALA A 46 -40.48 -21.05 -10.40
C ALA A 46 -41.01 -22.21 -11.27
N ILE A 47 -41.86 -23.04 -10.67
CA ILE A 47 -42.64 -24.07 -11.39
C ILE A 47 -43.80 -23.34 -12.03
N CYS A 48 -43.76 -23.21 -13.33
CA CYS A 48 -44.98 -22.84 -14.12
C CYS A 48 -45.80 -24.09 -14.33
N LEU A 49 -47.00 -24.11 -13.74
CA LEU A 49 -48.05 -25.09 -14.07
C LEU A 49 -48.78 -24.63 -15.34
N GLU A 50 -49.05 -25.61 -16.24
CA GLU A 50 -49.65 -25.43 -17.54
C GLU A 50 -51.03 -24.78 -17.51
N GLY A 51 -51.21 -23.77 -18.35
CA GLY A 51 -52.54 -23.36 -18.85
C GLY A 51 -52.99 -21.94 -18.50
N GLU A 52 -52.30 -20.89 -19.02
CA GLU A 52 -52.90 -19.59 -19.30
C GLU A 52 -51.93 -18.71 -20.14
N PRO A 53 -52.40 -17.83 -21.03
CA PRO A 53 -51.53 -17.07 -21.93
C PRO A 53 -50.87 -15.89 -21.23
N CYS A 54 -49.54 -15.92 -21.20
CA CYS A 54 -48.73 -14.84 -20.63
C CYS A 54 -48.80 -13.57 -21.48
N GLY A 55 -49.55 -12.59 -21.00
CA GLY A 55 -49.48 -11.21 -21.52
C GLY A 55 -48.14 -10.54 -21.17
N ALA A 56 -47.52 -9.94 -22.18
CA ALA A 56 -46.27 -9.20 -22.04
C ALA A 56 -46.46 -7.98 -21.12
N ALA A 57 -45.85 -8.01 -19.91
CA ALA A 57 -45.64 -6.83 -19.09
C ALA A 57 -44.14 -6.54 -19.03
N THR A 58 -43.74 -5.55 -19.82
CA THR A 58 -42.41 -4.93 -19.70
C THR A 58 -42.33 -4.15 -18.36
N SER A 59 -41.84 -4.78 -17.33
CA SER A 59 -41.39 -4.08 -16.14
C SER A 59 -39.87 -4.00 -16.14
N ALA A 60 -39.36 -2.84 -16.43
CA ALA A 60 -37.98 -2.48 -16.23
C ALA A 60 -37.63 -2.57 -14.72
N SER A 61 -37.06 -3.70 -14.30
CA SER A 61 -36.48 -3.84 -12.99
C SER A 61 -35.09 -3.22 -13.04
N SER A 62 -35.01 -1.95 -12.62
CA SER A 62 -33.72 -1.31 -12.30
C SER A 62 -33.22 -1.90 -10.99
N SER A 63 -32.40 -2.96 -11.06
CA SER A 63 -31.54 -3.35 -9.94
C SER A 63 -30.56 -2.20 -9.65
N PRO A 64 -30.44 -1.73 -8.40
CA PRO A 64 -29.33 -0.88 -8.06
C PRO A 64 -28.04 -1.70 -8.16
N SER A 65 -27.28 -1.46 -9.22
CA SER A 65 -25.89 -1.89 -9.32
C SER A 65 -25.16 -1.25 -8.13
N ALA A 66 -24.77 -2.07 -7.17
CA ALA A 66 -23.81 -1.64 -6.17
C ALA A 66 -22.56 -1.18 -6.93
N ALA A 67 -22.39 0.12 -7.04
CA ALA A 67 -21.16 0.71 -7.56
C ALA A 67 -20.05 0.30 -6.58
N ALA A 68 -19.30 -0.73 -6.92
CA ALA A 68 -18.02 -0.98 -6.32
C ALA A 68 -17.21 0.29 -6.59
N ASN A 69 -16.84 1.01 -5.53
CA ASN A 69 -15.95 2.17 -5.59
C ASN A 69 -14.57 1.65 -6.04
N SER A 70 -14.39 1.45 -7.33
CA SER A 70 -13.08 1.11 -7.88
C SER A 70 -12.24 2.38 -7.84
N VAL A 71 -11.20 2.38 -7.01
CA VAL A 71 -10.18 3.43 -7.04
C VAL A 71 -9.59 3.46 -8.45
N ALA A 72 -9.60 4.63 -9.07
CA ALA A 72 -9.04 4.79 -10.41
C ALA A 72 -7.52 4.53 -10.34
N LYS A 73 -7.03 3.63 -11.22
CA LYS A 73 -5.59 3.34 -11.32
C LYS A 73 -4.86 4.50 -11.98
N VAL A 74 -3.67 4.82 -11.46
CA VAL A 74 -2.80 5.84 -12.06
C VAL A 74 -2.33 5.36 -13.44
N GLN A 75 -2.34 6.27 -14.42
CA GLN A 75 -1.86 5.98 -15.76
C GLN A 75 -0.38 6.32 -15.89
N LEU A 76 0.31 5.65 -16.83
CA LEU A 76 1.70 5.98 -17.16
C LEU A 76 1.77 7.43 -17.65
N SER A 77 2.66 8.21 -17.06
CA SER A 77 2.91 9.60 -17.43
C SER A 77 3.67 9.67 -18.76
N GLU A 78 3.35 10.65 -19.58
CA GLU A 78 4.05 10.86 -20.85
C GLU A 78 5.37 11.60 -20.66
N GLY A 79 6.36 11.31 -21.51
CA GLY A 79 7.68 11.94 -21.49
C GLY A 79 8.63 11.30 -20.48
N SER A 80 9.83 11.86 -20.37
CA SER A 80 10.91 11.37 -19.50
C SER A 80 11.25 12.33 -18.35
N GLU A 81 10.59 13.49 -18.30
CA GLU A 81 10.81 14.53 -17.28
C GLU A 81 9.49 14.85 -16.61
N HIS A 82 9.40 14.62 -15.32
CA HIS A 82 8.16 14.78 -14.54
C HIS A 82 8.36 15.76 -13.41
N THR A 83 7.37 16.59 -13.14
CA THR A 83 7.41 17.57 -12.04
C THR A 83 6.45 17.20 -10.95
N VAL A 84 6.94 17.17 -9.71
CA VAL A 84 6.16 17.04 -8.47
C VAL A 84 6.34 18.30 -7.65
N LYS A 85 5.25 19.03 -7.41
CA LYS A 85 5.26 20.24 -6.59
C LYS A 85 5.10 19.90 -5.11
N MET A 86 5.83 20.60 -4.26
CA MET A 86 5.69 20.55 -2.80
C MET A 86 4.83 21.73 -2.35
N LEU A 87 3.66 21.44 -1.78
CA LEU A 87 2.61 22.45 -1.55
C LEU A 87 2.08 22.42 -0.12
N ASN A 88 1.83 23.62 0.42
CA ASN A 88 1.04 23.79 1.64
C ASN A 88 -0.42 23.37 1.40
N ASN A 89 -0.97 23.72 0.22
CA ASN A 89 -2.34 23.39 -0.17
C ASN A 89 -2.39 23.07 -1.66
N GLY A 90 -3.09 22.01 -2.02
CA GLY A 90 -3.31 21.60 -3.40
C GLY A 90 -4.62 20.81 -3.55
N ALA A 91 -4.85 20.19 -4.71
CA ALA A 91 -6.09 19.48 -5.01
C ALA A 91 -6.38 18.34 -4.02
N GLY A 92 -5.36 17.67 -3.50
CA GLY A 92 -5.47 16.56 -2.53
C GLY A 92 -5.51 16.99 -1.06
N GLY A 93 -5.58 18.31 -0.76
CA GLY A 93 -5.65 18.83 0.60
C GLY A 93 -4.41 19.62 1.03
N GLN A 94 -4.14 19.60 2.34
CA GLN A 94 -3.01 20.31 2.93
C GLN A 94 -1.77 19.44 3.01
N MET A 95 -0.59 20.09 2.95
CA MET A 95 0.72 19.47 3.04
C MET A 95 0.80 18.27 2.12
N ILE A 96 0.96 18.53 0.83
CA ILE A 96 0.93 17.50 -0.21
C ILE A 96 2.03 17.67 -1.24
N PHE A 97 2.35 16.56 -1.89
CA PHE A 97 3.02 16.52 -3.19
C PHE A 97 1.96 16.52 -4.29
N GLU A 98 2.19 17.23 -5.39
CA GLU A 98 1.24 17.27 -6.51
C GLU A 98 1.97 17.12 -7.87
N PRO A 99 1.69 16.02 -8.61
CA PRO A 99 0.84 14.90 -8.23
C PRO A 99 1.46 14.07 -7.09
N ALA A 100 0.60 13.44 -6.26
CA ALA A 100 1.03 12.62 -5.15
C ALA A 100 1.34 11.17 -5.56
N VAL A 101 0.72 10.69 -6.64
CA VAL A 101 0.96 9.37 -7.23
C VAL A 101 1.36 9.56 -8.68
N LEU A 102 2.48 8.94 -9.06
CA LEU A 102 3.04 8.98 -10.39
C LEU A 102 3.40 7.58 -10.86
N LYS A 103 3.16 7.29 -12.15
CA LYS A 103 3.68 6.10 -12.81
C LYS A 103 4.55 6.55 -13.97
N VAL A 104 5.80 6.12 -13.98
CA VAL A 104 6.85 6.58 -14.89
C VAL A 104 7.63 5.40 -15.46
N SER A 105 8.44 5.66 -16.49
CA SER A 105 9.32 4.66 -17.08
C SER A 105 10.67 4.61 -16.38
N LEU A 106 11.37 3.49 -16.53
CA LEU A 106 12.74 3.36 -16.07
C LEU A 106 13.65 4.37 -16.80
N GLY A 107 14.46 5.10 -16.05
CA GLY A 107 15.35 6.13 -16.56
C GLY A 107 14.75 7.54 -16.59
N ASP A 108 13.47 7.69 -16.30
CA ASP A 108 12.82 9.00 -16.19
C ASP A 108 13.37 9.81 -15.01
N THR A 109 13.28 11.14 -15.12
CA THR A 109 13.71 12.09 -14.08
C THR A 109 12.50 12.72 -13.40
N ILE A 110 12.50 12.72 -12.07
CA ILE A 110 11.51 13.41 -11.26
C ILE A 110 12.11 14.69 -10.69
N HIS A 111 11.49 15.83 -11.01
CA HIS A 111 11.82 17.13 -10.46
C HIS A 111 10.89 17.48 -9.32
N PHE A 112 11.36 17.40 -8.10
CA PHE A 112 10.63 17.87 -6.93
C PHE A 112 10.86 19.38 -6.79
N LYS A 113 9.79 20.17 -6.93
CA LYS A 113 9.83 21.63 -6.88
C LYS A 113 9.35 22.15 -5.53
N ALA A 114 10.21 22.89 -4.84
CA ALA A 114 9.86 23.60 -3.61
C ALA A 114 8.98 24.82 -3.94
N THR A 115 7.75 24.57 -4.40
CA THR A 115 6.79 25.62 -4.80
C THR A 115 6.41 26.47 -3.60
N ASP A 116 6.13 25.82 -2.47
CA ASP A 116 5.99 26.48 -1.18
C ASP A 116 7.22 26.21 -0.31
N ALA A 117 7.50 27.11 0.62
CA ALA A 117 8.64 27.01 1.51
C ALA A 117 8.42 25.93 2.61
N ALA A 118 9.51 25.56 3.27
CA ALA A 118 9.55 24.61 4.39
C ALA A 118 9.20 23.16 4.02
N HIS A 119 9.35 22.77 2.77
CA HIS A 119 9.23 21.40 2.29
C HIS A 119 10.55 20.85 1.80
N ASN A 120 10.68 19.52 1.84
CA ASN A 120 11.69 18.75 1.12
C ASN A 120 11.07 17.48 0.55
N SER A 121 11.83 16.75 -0.26
CA SER A 121 11.51 15.39 -0.68
C SER A 121 12.63 14.47 -0.24
N ALA A 122 12.29 13.41 0.48
CA ALA A 122 13.22 12.36 0.90
C ALA A 122 12.59 10.98 0.71
N SER A 123 13.34 10.03 0.16
CA SER A 123 12.92 8.63 0.10
C SER A 123 12.85 8.03 1.50
N ILE A 124 11.94 7.08 1.72
CA ILE A 124 11.78 6.43 3.01
C ILE A 124 12.57 5.12 3.01
N ASP A 125 13.46 4.93 3.99
CA ASP A 125 14.23 3.70 4.15
C ASP A 125 13.31 2.47 4.24
N GLY A 126 13.65 1.42 3.49
CA GLY A 126 12.83 0.20 3.42
C GLY A 126 11.54 0.34 2.60
N MET A 127 11.27 1.51 2.01
CA MET A 127 10.10 1.75 1.17
C MET A 127 10.50 2.20 -0.25
N VAL A 128 11.62 1.68 -0.75
CA VAL A 128 12.11 1.80 -2.13
C VAL A 128 12.50 0.41 -2.64
N PRO A 129 12.62 0.20 -3.96
CA PRO A 129 13.07 -1.08 -4.51
C PRO A 129 14.48 -1.45 -4.03
N ASN A 130 14.76 -2.75 -3.90
CA ASN A 130 16.09 -3.22 -3.55
C ASN A 130 17.13 -2.78 -4.59
N GLY A 131 18.21 -2.16 -4.12
CA GLY A 131 19.27 -1.65 -4.97
C GLY A 131 18.99 -0.29 -5.62
N ALA A 132 17.85 0.32 -5.32
CA ALA A 132 17.56 1.69 -5.72
C ALA A 132 18.35 2.70 -4.90
N ASP A 133 18.75 3.81 -5.53
CA ASP A 133 19.34 4.94 -4.83
C ASP A 133 18.30 5.64 -3.95
N SER A 134 18.72 6.03 -2.76
CA SER A 134 17.93 6.90 -1.88
C SER A 134 18.26 8.37 -2.13
N TRP A 135 17.32 9.26 -1.78
CA TRP A 135 17.55 10.70 -1.86
C TRP A 135 17.04 11.42 -0.62
N ALA A 136 17.65 12.56 -0.33
CA ALA A 136 17.20 13.48 0.71
C ALA A 136 17.47 14.92 0.25
N GLY A 137 16.42 15.61 -0.17
CA GLY A 137 16.49 17.02 -0.59
C GLY A 137 16.63 17.95 0.61
N ALA A 138 17.33 19.06 0.42
CA ALA A 138 17.40 20.11 1.42
C ALA A 138 16.06 20.87 1.53
N LEU A 139 15.80 21.44 2.70
CA LEU A 139 14.58 22.18 2.97
C LEU A 139 14.44 23.40 2.04
N SER A 140 13.27 23.59 1.46
CA SER A 140 12.97 24.68 0.51
C SER A 140 13.87 24.71 -0.73
N GLN A 141 14.40 23.57 -1.14
CA GLN A 141 15.23 23.42 -2.33
C GLN A 141 14.59 22.43 -3.30
N ASP A 142 14.75 22.72 -4.58
CA ASP A 142 14.45 21.76 -5.65
C ASP A 142 15.45 20.60 -5.64
N ILE A 143 14.98 19.41 -5.95
CA ILE A 143 15.83 18.23 -6.17
C ILE A 143 15.34 17.47 -7.41
N SER A 144 16.26 16.91 -8.18
CA SER A 144 15.96 16.04 -9.31
C SER A 144 16.53 14.64 -9.07
N VAL A 145 15.73 13.63 -9.33
CA VAL A 145 16.06 12.22 -9.07
C VAL A 145 15.80 11.41 -10.32
N VAL A 146 16.79 10.65 -10.77
CA VAL A 146 16.66 9.72 -11.91
C VAL A 146 16.18 8.36 -11.38
N MET A 147 15.13 7.80 -11.96
CA MET A 147 14.51 6.53 -11.55
C MET A 147 15.21 5.35 -12.24
N ASN A 148 16.29 4.84 -11.64
CA ASN A 148 17.17 3.82 -12.23
C ASN A 148 16.80 2.37 -11.89
N THR A 149 15.77 2.14 -11.08
CA THR A 149 15.36 0.80 -10.64
C THR A 149 13.84 0.68 -10.70
N GLU A 150 13.35 -0.42 -11.28
CA GLU A 150 11.89 -0.69 -11.33
C GLU A 150 11.33 -1.03 -9.95
N GLY A 151 10.10 -0.58 -9.72
CA GLY A 151 9.35 -0.85 -8.50
C GLY A 151 8.63 0.37 -7.98
N VAL A 152 8.18 0.28 -6.73
CA VAL A 152 7.43 1.31 -6.02
C VAL A 152 8.35 2.01 -5.03
N TYR A 153 8.33 3.34 -5.08
CA TYR A 153 9.04 4.23 -4.16
C TYR A 153 8.02 5.01 -3.35
N VAL A 154 8.20 5.04 -2.04
CA VAL A 154 7.48 5.94 -1.15
C VAL A 154 8.44 6.99 -0.62
N TYR A 155 8.03 8.24 -0.69
CA TYR A 155 8.83 9.38 -0.22
C TYR A 155 7.97 10.30 0.66
N GLN A 156 8.62 11.18 1.37
CA GLN A 156 8.00 12.05 2.37
C GLN A 156 8.59 13.44 2.37
N CYS A 157 7.88 14.36 3.00
CA CYS A 157 8.42 15.63 3.48
C CYS A 157 8.76 15.49 4.96
N ASP A 158 10.05 15.58 5.34
CA ASP A 158 10.49 15.30 6.70
C ASP A 158 9.81 16.18 7.76
N PRO A 159 9.66 17.53 7.60
CA PRO A 159 8.97 18.35 8.58
C PRO A 159 7.47 18.02 8.73
N HIS A 160 6.85 17.44 7.72
CA HIS A 160 5.39 17.26 7.67
C HIS A 160 4.95 15.79 7.67
N VAL A 161 5.80 14.88 8.17
CA VAL A 161 5.48 13.44 8.32
C VAL A 161 4.20 13.23 9.13
N MET A 162 4.04 13.95 10.24
CA MET A 162 2.85 13.83 11.10
C MET A 162 1.55 14.23 10.38
N MET A 163 1.64 15.02 9.31
CA MET A 163 0.50 15.42 8.47
C MET A 163 0.29 14.48 7.27
N ALA A 164 1.03 13.37 7.24
CA ALA A 164 1.08 12.42 6.13
C ALA A 164 1.42 13.09 4.79
N MET A 165 2.39 14.02 4.78
CA MET A 165 2.92 14.56 3.53
C MET A 165 3.85 13.53 2.90
N VAL A 166 3.24 12.63 2.15
CA VAL A 166 3.90 11.50 1.45
C VAL A 166 3.49 11.49 -0.01
N GLY A 167 4.28 10.80 -0.82
CA GLY A 167 3.95 10.54 -2.21
C GLY A 167 4.46 9.16 -2.64
N VAL A 168 3.97 8.69 -3.78
CA VAL A 168 4.26 7.36 -4.31
C VAL A 168 4.62 7.47 -5.80
N ILE A 169 5.71 6.81 -6.20
CA ILE A 169 6.11 6.69 -7.60
C ILE A 169 6.20 5.20 -7.93
N GLN A 170 5.52 4.77 -8.99
CA GLN A 170 5.75 3.48 -9.62
C GLN A 170 6.63 3.67 -10.84
N VAL A 171 7.77 2.98 -10.88
CA VAL A 171 8.70 2.93 -12.01
C VAL A 171 8.54 1.58 -12.70
N GLY A 172 8.11 1.56 -13.96
CA GLY A 172 7.86 0.31 -14.68
C GLY A 172 6.91 -0.62 -13.93
N GLU A 173 7.36 -1.85 -13.66
CA GLU A 173 6.59 -2.85 -12.92
C GLU A 173 6.71 -2.64 -11.40
N ALA A 174 5.60 -2.84 -10.68
CA ALA A 174 5.52 -2.65 -9.22
C ALA A 174 6.08 -3.87 -8.45
N THR A 175 7.35 -4.19 -8.65
CA THR A 175 7.98 -5.46 -8.22
C THR A 175 8.00 -5.68 -6.71
N ASN A 176 7.93 -4.61 -5.91
CA ASN A 176 7.99 -4.62 -4.44
C ASN A 176 6.71 -4.12 -3.77
N LEU A 177 5.58 -4.07 -4.49
CA LEU A 177 4.34 -3.47 -3.98
C LEU A 177 3.82 -4.14 -2.69
N ASP A 178 3.94 -5.45 -2.58
CA ASP A 178 3.47 -6.17 -1.40
C ASP A 178 4.33 -5.86 -0.17
N ASP A 179 5.65 -5.73 -0.33
CA ASP A 179 6.57 -5.32 0.73
C ASP A 179 6.29 -3.87 1.17
N ILE A 180 6.02 -2.98 0.22
CA ILE A 180 5.63 -1.59 0.49
C ILE A 180 4.31 -1.55 1.28
N LYS A 181 3.30 -2.32 0.90
CA LYS A 181 2.03 -2.40 1.63
C LYS A 181 2.21 -2.94 3.05
N ALA A 182 3.09 -3.92 3.25
CA ALA A 182 3.43 -4.43 4.57
C ALA A 182 4.09 -3.34 5.44
N SER A 183 5.05 -2.59 4.89
CA SER A 183 5.76 -1.50 5.58
C SER A 183 4.88 -0.27 5.82
N ALA A 184 3.84 -0.07 5.01
CA ALA A 184 2.93 1.08 5.13
C ALA A 184 2.20 1.12 6.49
N ALA A 185 1.88 -0.03 7.08
CA ALA A 185 1.24 -0.11 8.39
C ALA A 185 2.10 0.53 9.49
N ASP A 186 3.41 0.22 9.50
CA ASP A 186 4.36 0.79 10.46
C ASP A 186 4.58 2.29 10.19
N LYS A 187 4.69 2.66 8.92
CA LYS A 187 4.86 4.06 8.52
C LYS A 187 3.69 4.94 8.95
N LYS A 188 2.47 4.45 8.79
CA LYS A 188 1.24 5.16 9.19
C LYS A 188 1.17 5.45 10.69
N ALA A 189 1.84 4.68 11.54
CA ALA A 189 1.94 4.95 12.97
C ALA A 189 2.59 6.30 13.28
N SER A 190 3.35 6.89 12.36
CA SER A 190 3.93 8.23 12.48
C SER A 190 2.98 9.36 12.06
N PHE A 191 1.82 9.05 11.47
CA PHE A 191 0.85 10.03 11.01
C PHE A 191 -0.16 10.37 12.11
N MET A 192 -0.36 11.65 12.35
CA MET A 192 -1.39 12.15 13.27
C MET A 192 -2.62 12.67 12.52
N LEU A 193 -2.44 13.06 11.27
CA LEU A 193 -3.50 13.53 10.37
C LEU A 193 -3.42 12.75 9.06
N ASN A 194 -4.56 12.58 8.39
CA ASN A 194 -4.68 11.92 7.09
C ASN A 194 -4.06 10.51 7.07
N SER A 195 -4.29 9.70 8.12
CA SER A 195 -3.68 8.37 8.30
C SER A 195 -3.89 7.42 7.13
N ASP A 196 -4.99 7.59 6.39
CA ASP A 196 -5.37 6.71 5.28
C ASP A 196 -4.77 7.13 3.92
N ARG A 197 -4.16 8.32 3.86
CA ARG A 197 -3.60 8.90 2.63
C ARG A 197 -2.63 7.97 1.91
N LEU A 198 -1.73 7.31 2.64
CA LEU A 198 -0.77 6.39 2.02
C LEU A 198 -1.47 5.16 1.41
N ASP A 199 -2.48 4.60 2.09
CA ASP A 199 -3.25 3.47 1.56
C ASP A 199 -4.04 3.88 0.31
N GLU A 200 -4.64 5.07 0.30
CA GLU A 200 -5.35 5.63 -0.85
C GLU A 200 -4.41 5.81 -2.06
N TYR A 201 -3.16 6.20 -1.83
CA TYR A 201 -2.16 6.33 -2.88
C TYR A 201 -1.70 4.96 -3.41
N LEU A 202 -1.40 4.02 -2.52
CA LEU A 202 -1.01 2.66 -2.90
C LEU A 202 -2.13 1.87 -3.59
N ALA A 203 -3.39 2.21 -3.32
CA ALA A 203 -4.53 1.61 -4.00
C ALA A 203 -4.65 2.02 -5.48
N GLN A 204 -3.97 3.08 -5.90
CA GLN A 204 -3.96 3.57 -7.28
C GLN A 204 -2.95 2.85 -8.19
N LEU A 205 -2.07 1.99 -7.64
CA LEU A 205 -1.05 1.19 -8.36
C LEU A 205 -1.52 -0.22 -8.81
#